data_2ae08fc3d552206ba2a00d302f143fd7
#
_entry.id   2ae08fc3d552206ba2a00d302f143fd7
#
_cell.length_a   1.000
_cell.length_b   1.000
_cell.length_c   1.000
_cell.angle_alpha   90.00
_cell.angle_beta   90.00
_cell.angle_gamma   90.00
#
_symmetry.space_group_name_H-M   'P 1'
#
loop_
_entity.id
_entity.type
_entity.pdbx_description
1 polymer ?
#
loop_
_entity_poly.entity_id
_entity_poly.type
_entity_poly.pdbx_seq_one_letter_code
_entity_poly.pdbx_strand_id
1 'polypeptide(L)'
;EIAPAFAHTAKEDMPLIDLKGATGRVVIGEFEGLTSPVSSFTDTLYVDLSLEPGVKFPFSADHEERAIYILSGSLDVAGDIFAADQLLVFRPGDDITLQAGSNGCHIMIFGGAALNERRYIWWNFVSSSKERIEQAKQEWRTGRFDIVPGDEEEFVPLPEG
;
A
#
# COMPACT_ATOMS: atom_id res chain seq x y z
N GLU A 1 -0.51 12.26 -17.98
CA GLU A 1 -0.57 12.98 -16.69
C GLU A 1 -1.98 13.50 -16.46
N ILE A 2 -2.41 13.52 -15.22
CA ILE A 2 -3.69 14.10 -14.79
C ILE A 2 -3.43 15.42 -14.06
N ALA A 3 -4.46 16.25 -13.96
CA ALA A 3 -4.38 17.48 -13.16
C ALA A 3 -4.13 17.11 -11.68
N PRO A 4 -3.33 17.92 -10.96
CA PRO A 4 -3.16 17.75 -9.52
C PRO A 4 -4.50 17.75 -8.79
N ALA A 5 -4.67 16.83 -7.86
CA ALA A 5 -5.89 16.71 -7.07
C ALA A 5 -5.56 16.27 -5.64
N PHE A 6 -6.43 16.65 -4.73
CA PHE A 6 -6.42 16.20 -3.35
C PHE A 6 -7.77 15.59 -3.02
N ALA A 7 -7.76 14.41 -2.40
CA ALA A 7 -8.95 13.76 -1.88
C ALA A 7 -8.67 13.27 -0.46
N HIS A 8 -9.59 13.52 0.45
CA HIS A 8 -9.53 13.02 1.82
C HIS A 8 -10.67 12.03 2.06
N THR A 9 -10.33 10.89 2.62
CA THR A 9 -11.31 9.90 3.11
C THR A 9 -11.07 9.71 4.60
N ALA A 10 -12.08 10.00 5.41
CA ALA A 10 -11.97 9.86 6.84
C ALA A 10 -11.89 8.38 7.23
N LYS A 11 -11.26 8.08 8.37
CA LYS A 11 -11.10 6.70 8.85
C LYS A 11 -12.43 5.96 9.01
N GLU A 12 -13.47 6.65 9.45
CA GLU A 12 -14.81 6.13 9.64
C GLU A 12 -15.54 5.78 8.36
N ASP A 13 -15.13 6.37 7.23
CA ASP A 13 -15.69 6.07 5.90
C ASP A 13 -15.04 4.84 5.24
N MET A 14 -13.91 4.38 5.78
CA MET A 14 -13.24 3.18 5.28
C MET A 14 -13.94 1.92 5.78
N PRO A 15 -14.27 0.95 4.91
CA PRO A 15 -14.96 -0.27 5.27
C PRO A 15 -14.23 -1.05 6.38
N LEU A 16 -14.98 -1.46 7.39
CA LEU A 16 -14.49 -2.31 8.47
C LEU A 16 -14.51 -3.77 8.06
N ILE A 17 -13.39 -4.44 8.24
CA ILE A 17 -13.30 -5.89 8.24
C ILE A 17 -13.63 -6.36 9.66
N ASP A 18 -14.70 -7.14 9.79
CA ASP A 18 -15.14 -7.75 11.05
C ASP A 18 -15.47 -9.22 10.78
N LEU A 19 -14.45 -10.05 10.73
CA LEU A 19 -14.51 -11.47 10.50
C LEU A 19 -14.09 -12.22 11.77
N LYS A 20 -14.44 -13.49 11.87
CA LYS A 20 -14.07 -14.29 13.04
C LYS A 20 -12.55 -14.36 13.22
N GLY A 21 -12.06 -13.64 14.21
CA GLY A 21 -10.64 -13.58 14.55
C GLY A 21 -9.79 -12.70 13.62
N ALA A 22 -10.42 -11.90 12.74
CA ALA A 22 -9.74 -10.96 11.87
C ALA A 22 -10.50 -9.62 11.85
N THR A 23 -9.84 -8.54 12.20
CA THR A 23 -10.41 -7.20 12.21
C THR A 23 -9.50 -6.22 11.50
N GLY A 24 -10.07 -5.21 10.84
CA GLY A 24 -9.24 -4.26 10.10
C GLY A 24 -10.02 -3.29 9.25
N ARG A 25 -9.37 -2.73 8.22
CA ARG A 25 -9.98 -1.80 7.27
C ARG A 25 -9.44 -1.99 5.87
N VAL A 26 -10.32 -1.86 4.89
CA VAL A 26 -9.92 -1.73 3.49
C VAL A 26 -9.62 -0.26 3.21
N VAL A 27 -8.33 0.07 3.07
CA VAL A 27 -7.88 1.45 2.83
C VAL A 27 -8.01 1.81 1.35
N ILE A 28 -7.58 0.93 0.45
CA ILE A 28 -7.71 1.09 -1.01
C ILE A 28 -8.10 -0.26 -1.62
N GLY A 29 -8.96 -0.24 -2.61
CA GLY A 29 -9.33 -1.41 -3.42
C GLY A 29 -10.47 -2.23 -2.83
N GLU A 30 -10.49 -3.50 -3.18
CA GLU A 30 -11.51 -4.45 -2.75
C GLU A 30 -10.86 -5.63 -2.01
N PHE A 31 -11.41 -5.99 -0.86
CA PHE A 31 -10.94 -7.11 -0.05
C PHE A 31 -12.10 -7.74 0.73
N GLU A 32 -12.23 -9.07 0.69
CA GLU A 32 -13.30 -9.83 1.38
C GLU A 32 -14.72 -9.28 1.08
N GLY A 33 -14.96 -8.87 -0.17
CA GLY A 33 -16.25 -8.32 -0.60
C GLY A 33 -16.53 -6.89 -0.12
N LEU A 34 -15.56 -6.21 0.47
CA LEU A 34 -15.63 -4.82 0.90
C LEU A 34 -14.84 -3.95 -0.05
N THR A 35 -15.44 -2.84 -0.54
CA THR A 35 -14.81 -1.91 -1.47
C THR A 35 -14.56 -0.57 -0.79
N SER A 36 -13.32 -0.10 -0.81
CA SER A 36 -12.94 1.23 -0.32
C SER A 36 -13.49 2.34 -1.21
N PRO A 37 -13.94 3.48 -0.63
CA PRO A 37 -14.31 4.66 -1.40
C PRO A 37 -13.11 5.44 -1.97
N VAL A 38 -11.88 5.08 -1.59
CA VAL A 38 -10.66 5.72 -2.09
C VAL A 38 -10.44 5.33 -3.54
N SER A 39 -10.40 6.33 -4.43
CA SER A 39 -10.19 6.11 -5.86
C SER A 39 -8.76 5.73 -6.18
N SER A 40 -8.58 4.77 -7.06
CA SER A 40 -7.29 4.40 -7.66
C SER A 40 -7.41 4.35 -9.18
N PHE A 41 -6.29 4.49 -9.90
CA PHE A 41 -6.25 4.47 -11.37
C PHE A 41 -5.97 3.08 -11.94
N THR A 42 -5.56 2.17 -11.08
CA THR A 42 -5.29 0.77 -11.40
C THR A 42 -5.90 -0.08 -10.31
N ASP A 43 -6.05 -1.38 -10.56
CA ASP A 43 -6.30 -2.31 -9.48
C ASP A 43 -5.20 -2.17 -8.43
N THR A 44 -5.56 -1.72 -7.24
CA THR A 44 -4.65 -1.44 -6.14
C THR A 44 -5.29 -1.91 -4.85
N LEU A 45 -4.57 -2.68 -4.08
CA LEU A 45 -5.01 -3.17 -2.77
C LEU A 45 -4.14 -2.57 -1.67
N TYR A 46 -4.78 -2.04 -0.63
CA TYR A 46 -4.12 -1.65 0.61
C TYR A 46 -5.07 -1.91 1.79
N VAL A 47 -4.67 -2.81 2.68
CA VAL A 47 -5.50 -3.26 3.81
C VAL A 47 -4.71 -3.24 5.10
N ASP A 48 -5.29 -2.70 6.13
CA ASP A 48 -4.86 -2.84 7.53
C ASP A 48 -5.60 -4.03 8.14
N LEU A 49 -4.90 -5.05 8.64
CA LEU A 49 -5.51 -6.27 9.17
C LEU A 49 -4.82 -6.74 10.44
N SER A 50 -5.63 -6.98 11.47
CA SER A 50 -5.22 -7.62 12.72
C SER A 50 -5.83 -9.02 12.81
N LEU A 51 -5.00 -10.02 13.08
CA LEU A 51 -5.39 -11.40 13.30
C LEU A 51 -5.21 -11.77 14.77
N GLU A 52 -6.24 -12.41 15.37
CA GLU A 52 -6.16 -12.94 16.73
C GLU A 52 -5.17 -14.11 16.82
N PRO A 53 -4.68 -14.44 18.04
CA PRO A 53 -3.76 -15.54 18.25
C PRO A 53 -4.21 -16.87 17.62
N GLY A 54 -3.34 -17.47 16.81
CA GLY A 54 -3.55 -18.77 16.19
C GLY A 54 -4.58 -18.81 15.06
N VAL A 55 -5.18 -17.69 14.70
CA VAL A 55 -6.15 -17.62 13.61
C VAL A 55 -5.49 -17.98 12.29
N LYS A 56 -6.18 -18.81 11.50
CA LYS A 56 -5.85 -19.12 10.11
C LYS A 56 -6.75 -18.30 9.21
N PHE A 57 -6.14 -17.47 8.40
CA PHE A 57 -6.81 -16.58 7.46
C PHE A 57 -6.43 -16.96 6.02
N PRO A 58 -7.41 -17.37 5.18
CA PRO A 58 -7.12 -17.59 3.77
C PRO A 58 -6.84 -16.26 3.09
N PHE A 59 -5.75 -16.18 2.33
CA PHE A 59 -5.39 -15.02 1.55
C PHE A 59 -5.50 -15.36 0.08
N SER A 60 -6.62 -14.96 -0.53
CA SER A 60 -7.00 -15.30 -1.89
C SER A 60 -5.99 -14.79 -2.93
N ALA A 61 -6.02 -15.41 -4.11
CA ALA A 61 -5.20 -15.01 -5.26
C ALA A 61 -5.93 -14.02 -6.19
N ASP A 62 -6.87 -13.24 -5.67
CA ASP A 62 -7.71 -12.33 -6.47
C ASP A 62 -6.91 -11.18 -7.10
N HIS A 63 -5.79 -10.79 -6.48
CA HIS A 63 -4.87 -9.80 -7.02
C HIS A 63 -3.62 -10.45 -7.59
N GLU A 64 -3.14 -9.95 -8.73
CA GLU A 64 -1.96 -10.50 -9.41
C GLU A 64 -0.70 -10.36 -8.56
N GLU A 65 -0.43 -9.16 -8.04
CA GLU A 65 0.68 -8.91 -7.12
C GLU A 65 0.15 -8.80 -5.68
N ARG A 66 0.83 -9.48 -4.76
CA ARG A 66 0.45 -9.50 -3.34
C ARG A 66 1.68 -9.47 -2.46
N ALA A 67 1.63 -8.63 -1.43
CA ALA A 67 2.65 -8.56 -0.40
C ALA A 67 2.02 -8.29 0.96
N ILE A 68 2.74 -8.66 2.02
CA ILE A 68 2.36 -8.39 3.41
C ILE A 68 3.57 -7.83 4.15
N TYR A 69 3.36 -6.72 4.85
CA TYR A 69 4.32 -6.22 5.82
C TYR A 69 3.80 -6.49 7.24
N ILE A 70 4.63 -7.13 8.07
CA ILE A 70 4.27 -7.48 9.44
C ILE A 70 4.65 -6.30 10.35
N LEU A 71 3.65 -5.61 10.91
CA LEU A 71 3.84 -4.50 11.84
C LEU A 71 4.15 -5.00 13.26
N SER A 72 3.49 -6.06 13.69
CA SER A 72 3.71 -6.66 15.00
C SER A 72 3.26 -8.12 15.05
N GLY A 73 3.78 -8.87 16.02
CA GLY A 73 3.49 -10.29 16.17
C GLY A 73 4.26 -11.17 15.19
N SER A 74 3.67 -12.26 14.76
CA SER A 74 4.28 -13.18 13.81
C SER A 74 3.25 -13.89 12.95
N LEU A 75 3.66 -14.30 11.75
CA LEU A 75 2.89 -15.13 10.82
C LEU A 75 3.63 -16.42 10.52
N ASP A 76 2.90 -17.53 10.50
CA ASP A 76 3.32 -18.77 9.85
C ASP A 76 2.69 -18.79 8.43
N VAL A 77 3.52 -18.97 7.43
CA VAL A 77 3.11 -19.17 6.04
C VAL A 77 3.78 -20.43 5.53
N ALA A 78 2.98 -21.45 5.26
CA ALA A 78 3.44 -22.75 4.78
C ALA A 78 4.49 -23.45 5.68
N GLY A 79 4.48 -23.17 6.99
CA GLY A 79 5.41 -23.74 7.98
C GLY A 79 6.66 -22.88 8.25
N ASP A 80 6.84 -21.79 7.51
CA ASP A 80 7.88 -20.80 7.78
C ASP A 80 7.32 -19.67 8.64
N ILE A 81 8.06 -19.31 9.71
CA ILE A 81 7.64 -18.28 10.68
C ILE A 81 8.35 -16.96 10.34
N PHE A 82 7.54 -15.91 10.18
CA PHE A 82 7.98 -14.55 9.92
C PHE A 82 7.60 -13.64 11.08
N ALA A 83 8.50 -12.75 11.46
CA ALA A 83 8.33 -11.81 12.58
C ALA A 83 8.04 -10.39 12.10
N ALA A 84 7.82 -9.47 13.04
CA ALA A 84 7.68 -8.04 12.75
C ALA A 84 8.86 -7.49 11.93
N ASP A 85 8.61 -6.41 11.19
CA ASP A 85 9.54 -5.71 10.32
C ASP A 85 9.99 -6.51 9.07
N GLN A 86 9.24 -7.54 8.70
CA GLN A 86 9.47 -8.32 7.48
C GLN A 86 8.41 -8.05 6.43
N LEU A 87 8.86 -7.92 5.17
CA LEU A 87 8.00 -7.85 3.98
C LEU A 87 8.03 -9.19 3.26
N LEU A 88 6.86 -9.79 3.09
CA LEU A 88 6.65 -11.01 2.34
C LEU A 88 6.05 -10.65 0.98
N VAL A 89 6.65 -11.11 -0.10
CA VAL A 89 6.11 -10.94 -1.46
C VAL A 89 5.74 -12.32 -1.99
N PHE A 90 4.51 -12.49 -2.44
CA PHE A 90 3.97 -13.76 -2.90
C PHE A 90 4.01 -13.89 -4.41
N ARG A 91 4.09 -15.12 -4.88
CA ARG A 91 3.96 -15.40 -6.31
C ARG A 91 2.52 -15.21 -6.76
N PRO A 92 2.29 -14.73 -7.98
CA PRO A 92 0.95 -14.68 -8.55
C PRO A 92 0.27 -16.05 -8.54
N GLY A 93 -1.00 -16.09 -8.18
CA GLY A 93 -1.83 -17.30 -8.25
C GLY A 93 -1.65 -18.33 -7.12
N ASP A 94 -0.69 -18.15 -6.21
CA ASP A 94 -0.53 -19.06 -5.07
C ASP A 94 -1.68 -18.90 -4.08
N ASP A 95 -2.31 -20.03 -3.70
CA ASP A 95 -3.26 -20.07 -2.56
C ASP A 95 -2.46 -20.06 -1.26
N ILE A 96 -2.71 -19.06 -0.42
CA ILE A 96 -1.96 -18.83 0.80
C ILE A 96 -2.89 -18.89 2.00
N THR A 97 -2.42 -19.51 3.07
CA THR A 97 -3.03 -19.40 4.39
C THR A 97 -2.06 -18.70 5.33
N LEU A 98 -2.49 -17.59 5.89
CA LEU A 98 -1.78 -16.85 6.92
C LEU A 98 -2.20 -17.40 8.27
N GLN A 99 -1.27 -17.87 9.09
CA GLN A 99 -1.59 -18.28 10.46
C GLN A 99 -0.89 -17.33 11.44
N ALA A 100 -1.69 -16.61 12.22
CA ALA A 100 -1.17 -15.75 13.27
C ALA A 100 -0.46 -16.56 14.37
N GLY A 101 0.64 -16.04 14.87
CA GLY A 101 1.35 -16.62 16.01
C GLY A 101 0.58 -16.57 17.32
N SER A 102 1.20 -17.04 18.42
CA SER A 102 0.56 -17.14 19.74
C SER A 102 0.10 -15.81 20.34
N ASN A 103 0.63 -14.69 19.86
CA ASN A 103 0.27 -13.34 20.31
C ASN A 103 -0.57 -12.58 19.26
N GLY A 104 -1.03 -13.28 18.22
CA GLY A 104 -1.66 -12.63 17.07
C GLY A 104 -0.65 -11.94 16.17
N CYS A 105 -1.16 -11.18 15.20
CA CYS A 105 -0.32 -10.30 14.38
C CYS A 105 -1.13 -9.13 13.83
N HIS A 106 -0.42 -8.04 13.54
CA HIS A 106 -0.93 -6.88 12.82
C HIS A 106 -0.12 -6.71 11.54
N ILE A 107 -0.79 -6.67 10.42
CA ILE A 107 -0.18 -6.66 9.09
C ILE A 107 -0.78 -5.57 8.21
N MET A 108 0.03 -5.09 7.28
CA MET A 108 -0.44 -4.34 6.14
C MET A 108 -0.38 -5.24 4.90
N ILE A 109 -1.47 -5.33 4.17
CA ILE A 109 -1.56 -6.06 2.90
C ILE A 109 -1.47 -5.06 1.76
N PHE A 110 -0.67 -5.40 0.77
CA PHE A 110 -0.50 -4.63 -0.47
C PHE A 110 -0.72 -5.54 -1.65
N GLY A 111 -1.30 -5.00 -2.72
CA GLY A 111 -1.51 -5.77 -3.92
C GLY A 111 -2.09 -4.95 -5.06
N GLY A 112 -2.45 -5.66 -6.12
CA GLY A 112 -3.09 -5.09 -7.29
C GLY A 112 -2.63 -5.74 -8.59
N ALA A 113 -2.91 -5.05 -9.70
CA ALA A 113 -2.44 -5.46 -11.00
C ALA A 113 -0.94 -5.15 -11.16
N ALA A 114 -0.22 -6.03 -11.84
CA ALA A 114 1.16 -5.78 -12.23
C ALA A 114 1.24 -4.57 -13.17
N LEU A 115 2.23 -3.71 -12.94
CA LEU A 115 2.50 -2.60 -13.85
C LEU A 115 3.23 -3.10 -15.09
N ASN A 116 2.56 -3.04 -16.25
CA ASN A 116 3.12 -3.48 -17.53
C ASN A 116 4.26 -2.61 -18.07
N GLU A 117 4.48 -1.46 -17.47
CA GLU A 117 5.50 -0.50 -17.87
C GLU A 117 6.46 -0.20 -16.72
N ARG A 118 7.73 0.01 -17.09
CA ARG A 118 8.74 0.41 -16.12
C ARG A 118 8.39 1.77 -15.52
N ARG A 119 8.58 1.90 -14.19
CA ARG A 119 8.55 3.17 -13.47
C ARG A 119 9.95 3.54 -13.01
N TYR A 120 10.28 4.83 -13.17
CA TYR A 120 11.51 5.45 -12.67
C TYR A 120 11.14 6.23 -11.42
N ILE A 121 11.94 6.09 -10.38
CA ILE A 121 11.76 6.76 -9.10
C ILE A 121 13.02 7.56 -8.82
N TRP A 122 12.85 8.80 -8.47
CA TRP A 122 13.90 9.63 -7.94
C TRP A 122 13.29 10.54 -6.86
N TRP A 123 13.77 10.42 -5.63
CA TRP A 123 13.19 11.06 -4.45
C TRP A 123 11.68 10.76 -4.37
N ASN A 124 10.80 11.79 -4.42
CA ASN A 124 9.35 11.63 -4.44
C ASN A 124 8.73 11.71 -5.87
N PHE A 125 9.55 11.80 -6.91
CA PHE A 125 9.07 11.78 -8.28
C PHE A 125 9.04 10.37 -8.84
N VAL A 126 7.90 10.01 -9.44
CA VAL A 126 7.67 8.72 -10.10
C VAL A 126 7.13 8.99 -11.50
N SER A 127 7.73 8.38 -12.51
CA SER A 127 7.27 8.52 -13.90
C SER A 127 7.64 7.29 -14.74
N SER A 128 6.91 7.05 -15.83
CA SER A 128 7.31 6.10 -16.87
C SER A 128 8.44 6.64 -17.79
N SER A 129 8.79 7.92 -17.69
CA SER A 129 9.83 8.61 -18.48
C SER A 129 10.91 9.18 -17.57
N LYS A 130 12.17 8.91 -17.91
CA LYS A 130 13.34 9.53 -17.25
C LYS A 130 13.40 11.02 -17.52
N GLU A 131 13.06 11.41 -18.74
CA GLU A 131 13.06 12.81 -19.20
C GLU A 131 12.07 13.60 -18.34
N ARG A 132 10.90 13.00 -18.02
CA ARG A 132 9.93 13.66 -17.13
C ARG A 132 10.44 13.83 -15.70
N ILE A 133 11.23 12.88 -15.20
CA ILE A 133 11.88 13.02 -13.88
C ILE A 133 12.88 14.21 -13.91
N GLU A 134 13.71 14.32 -14.95
CA GLU A 134 14.66 15.43 -15.06
C GLU A 134 13.96 16.78 -15.21
N GLN A 135 12.86 16.82 -15.96
CA GLN A 135 12.02 18.01 -16.05
C GLN A 135 11.43 18.38 -14.67
N ALA A 136 10.89 17.42 -13.93
CA ALA A 136 10.35 17.65 -12.58
C ALA A 136 11.40 18.22 -11.61
N LYS A 137 12.64 17.72 -11.67
CA LYS A 137 13.75 18.27 -10.89
C LYS A 137 13.99 19.75 -11.22
N GLN A 138 13.96 20.13 -12.50
CA GLN A 138 14.13 21.51 -12.91
C GLN A 138 12.94 22.38 -12.47
N GLU A 139 11.73 21.89 -12.63
CA GLU A 139 10.51 22.57 -12.20
C GLU A 139 10.51 22.81 -10.69
N TRP A 140 10.94 21.83 -9.89
CA TRP A 140 11.08 21.97 -8.45
C TRP A 140 12.14 23.01 -8.06
N ARG A 141 13.33 22.96 -8.69
CA ARG A 141 14.41 23.95 -8.44
C ARG A 141 14.00 25.38 -8.76
N THR A 142 13.13 25.57 -9.74
CA THR A 142 12.71 26.90 -10.23
C THR A 142 11.34 27.34 -9.68
N GLY A 143 10.77 26.60 -8.72
CA GLY A 143 9.48 26.95 -8.08
C GLY A 143 8.30 26.93 -9.05
N ARG A 144 8.29 25.98 -9.99
CA ARG A 144 7.21 25.84 -10.98
C ARG A 144 6.12 24.82 -10.59
N PHE A 145 6.27 24.17 -9.46
CA PHE A 145 5.17 23.39 -8.90
C PHE A 145 4.16 24.34 -8.25
N ASP A 146 2.88 23.95 -8.30
CA ASP A 146 1.82 24.71 -7.66
C ASP A 146 2.06 24.80 -6.15
N ILE A 147 1.69 25.94 -5.59
CA ILE A 147 1.82 26.23 -4.16
C ILE A 147 0.62 25.61 -3.44
N VAL A 148 0.84 25.04 -2.27
CA VAL A 148 -0.23 24.61 -1.38
C VAL A 148 -0.82 25.82 -0.68
N PRO A 149 -2.11 26.18 -0.92
CA PRO A 149 -2.71 27.33 -0.28
C PRO A 149 -2.64 27.25 1.26
N GLY A 150 -2.06 28.26 1.89
CA GLY A 150 -1.89 28.30 3.35
C GLY A 150 -0.58 27.69 3.86
N ASP A 151 0.28 27.20 2.95
CA ASP A 151 1.62 26.68 3.25
C ASP A 151 2.60 27.18 2.17
N GLU A 152 2.89 28.46 2.20
CA GLU A 152 3.65 29.18 1.16
C GLU A 152 5.07 29.52 1.60
N GLU A 153 5.39 29.34 2.89
CA GLU A 153 6.67 29.73 3.46
C GLU A 153 7.65 28.56 3.56
N GLU A 154 7.14 27.33 3.74
CA GLU A 154 7.98 26.14 3.89
C GLU A 154 8.37 25.58 2.52
N PHE A 155 9.65 25.30 2.34
CA PHE A 155 10.19 24.73 1.13
C PHE A 155 11.17 23.59 1.44
N VAL A 156 10.93 22.43 0.85
CA VAL A 156 11.84 21.28 0.94
C VAL A 156 12.79 21.31 -0.27
N PRO A 157 14.10 21.56 -0.08
CA PRO A 157 15.05 21.56 -1.18
C PRO A 157 15.21 20.15 -1.78
N LEU A 158 15.61 20.07 -3.06
CA LEU A 158 15.97 18.79 -3.66
C LEU A 158 17.16 18.17 -2.91
N PRO A 159 17.17 16.83 -2.71
CA PRO A 159 18.33 16.16 -2.17
C PRO A 159 19.56 16.40 -3.05
N GLU A 160 20.71 16.58 -2.41
CA GLU A 160 22.00 16.56 -3.10
C GLU A 160 22.25 15.14 -3.60
N GLY A 161 22.32 14.95 -4.93
CA GLY A 161 22.48 13.65 -5.60
C GLY A 161 23.92 13.25 -5.81
#